data_5e151a98f31ca411f80dc3b2dad7a66c
#
_entry.id   5e151a98f31ca411f80dc3b2dad7a66c
#
_cell.length_a   1.000
_cell.length_b   1.000
_cell.length_c   1.000
_cell.angle_alpha   90.00
_cell.angle_beta   90.00
_cell.angle_gamma   90.00
#
_symmetry.space_group_name_H-M   'P 1'
#
loop_
_entity.id
_entity.type
_entity.pdbx_description
1 polymer ?
#
loop_
_entity_poly.entity_id
_entity_poly.type
_entity_poly.pdbx_seq_one_letter_code
_entity_poly.pdbx_strand_id
1 'polypeptide(L)'
;TMAKAITDATFEQETKDGLVLVDFWATWCGPCRMQGPILDKLSEELSEDVLKIVKMDVDENPNTARAFGIMSIPTLLFKKDGQVVKQVAGVHTAEQIKAIVAELS
;
A
#
# COMPACT_ATOMS: atom_id res chain seq x y z
N THR A 1 1.00 -1.73 -15.48
CA THR A 1 2.19 -1.84 -14.63
C THR A 1 1.78 -2.38 -13.27
N MET A 2 2.51 -3.35 -12.76
CA MET A 2 2.22 -3.93 -11.46
C MET A 2 2.77 -3.05 -10.34
N ALA A 3 2.11 -3.09 -9.17
CA ALA A 3 2.62 -2.41 -7.99
C ALA A 3 4.02 -2.94 -7.65
N LYS A 4 4.93 -2.05 -7.31
CA LYS A 4 6.33 -2.41 -7.04
C LYS A 4 6.45 -3.08 -5.67
N ALA A 5 7.11 -4.24 -5.62
CA ALA A 5 7.43 -4.90 -4.37
C ALA A 5 8.62 -4.19 -3.71
N ILE A 6 8.47 -3.83 -2.45
CA ILE A 6 9.53 -3.20 -1.67
C ILE A 6 9.84 -4.04 -0.44
N THR A 7 10.94 -3.74 0.24
CA THR A 7 11.44 -4.51 1.38
C THR A 7 11.60 -3.65 2.61
N ASP A 8 11.85 -4.28 3.76
CA ASP A 8 12.19 -3.55 4.98
C ASP A 8 13.35 -2.60 4.74
N ALA A 9 14.35 -3.02 3.97
CA ALA A 9 15.53 -2.20 3.69
C ALA A 9 15.23 -1.00 2.80
N THR A 10 14.26 -1.10 1.90
CA THR A 10 13.96 -0.03 0.94
C THR A 10 12.73 0.81 1.30
N PHE A 11 12.04 0.45 2.37
CA PHE A 11 10.78 1.10 2.75
C PHE A 11 10.88 2.62 2.83
N GLU A 12 11.83 3.13 3.60
CA GLU A 12 11.97 4.57 3.79
C GLU A 12 12.23 5.30 2.47
N GLN A 13 13.18 4.78 1.68
CA GLN A 13 13.53 5.39 0.40
C GLN A 13 12.36 5.39 -0.57
N GLU A 14 11.59 4.30 -0.62
CA GLU A 14 10.49 4.14 -1.58
C GLU A 14 9.22 4.88 -1.17
N THR A 15 9.11 5.33 0.08
CA THR A 15 7.88 5.94 0.59
C THR A 15 8.07 7.33 1.15
N LYS A 16 9.22 7.98 0.91
CA LYS A 16 9.53 9.26 1.54
C LYS A 16 8.89 10.48 0.88
N ASP A 17 8.53 10.40 -0.38
CA ASP A 17 8.04 11.57 -1.14
C ASP A 17 6.65 11.33 -1.70
N GLY A 18 5.81 12.38 -1.64
CA GLY A 18 4.49 12.38 -2.22
C GLY A 18 3.51 11.47 -1.51
N LEU A 19 2.39 11.17 -2.16
CA LEU A 19 1.36 10.29 -1.62
C LEU A 19 1.66 8.86 -2.05
N VAL A 20 1.85 7.98 -1.05
CA VAL A 20 2.21 6.58 -1.28
C VAL A 20 1.22 5.67 -0.57
N LEU A 21 0.77 4.63 -1.27
CA LEU A 21 -0.04 3.56 -0.71
C LEU A 21 0.84 2.33 -0.59
N VAL A 22 0.94 1.78 0.63
CA VAL A 22 1.68 0.54 0.89
C VAL A 22 0.68 -0.57 1.19
N ASP A 23 0.67 -1.62 0.38
CA ASP A 23 -0.18 -2.80 0.56
C ASP A 23 0.59 -3.86 1.33
N PHE A 24 0.21 -4.11 2.58
CA PHE A 24 0.76 -5.20 3.38
C PHE A 24 -0.04 -6.47 3.09
N TRP A 25 0.62 -7.49 2.57
CA TRP A 25 -0.03 -8.70 2.07
C TRP A 25 0.80 -9.94 2.37
N ALA A 26 0.24 -11.13 2.12
CA ALA A 26 0.98 -12.39 2.20
C ALA A 26 0.46 -13.36 1.14
N THR A 27 1.29 -14.32 0.77
CA THR A 27 0.96 -15.29 -0.29
C THR A 27 -0.22 -16.20 0.07
N TRP A 28 -0.41 -16.47 1.37
CA TRP A 28 -1.48 -17.35 1.86
C TRP A 28 -2.79 -16.63 2.14
N CYS A 29 -2.86 -15.36 1.91
CA CYS A 29 -3.99 -14.50 2.26
C CYS A 29 -5.00 -14.44 1.13
N GLY A 30 -6.19 -15.03 1.34
CA GLY A 30 -7.27 -15.02 0.33
C GLY A 30 -7.71 -13.62 -0.07
N PRO A 31 -8.08 -12.74 0.88
CA PRO A 31 -8.49 -11.37 0.55
C PRO A 31 -7.41 -10.57 -0.18
N CYS A 32 -6.13 -10.85 0.08
CA CYS A 32 -5.02 -10.18 -0.62
C CYS A 32 -5.04 -10.48 -2.11
N ARG A 33 -5.56 -11.66 -2.51
CA ARG A 33 -5.68 -12.03 -3.93
C ARG A 33 -6.73 -11.20 -4.65
N MET A 34 -7.66 -10.61 -3.92
CA MET A 34 -8.63 -9.68 -4.48
C MET A 34 -8.06 -8.27 -4.53
N GLN A 35 -7.32 -7.88 -3.48
CA GLN A 35 -6.76 -6.54 -3.40
C GLN A 35 -5.66 -6.30 -4.45
N GLY A 36 -4.81 -7.29 -4.69
CA GLY A 36 -3.68 -7.15 -5.61
C GLY A 36 -4.07 -6.66 -7.00
N PRO A 37 -4.98 -7.35 -7.71
CA PRO A 37 -5.40 -6.90 -9.04
C PRO A 37 -6.00 -5.49 -9.07
N ILE A 38 -6.74 -5.12 -8.04
CA ILE A 38 -7.31 -3.77 -7.93
C ILE A 38 -6.18 -2.73 -7.90
N LEU A 39 -5.15 -2.99 -7.09
CA LEU A 39 -4.02 -2.07 -6.97
C LEU A 39 -3.17 -2.04 -8.23
N ASP A 40 -2.97 -3.19 -8.88
CA ASP A 40 -2.22 -3.24 -10.13
C ASP A 40 -2.90 -2.40 -11.20
N LYS A 41 -4.23 -2.49 -11.29
CA LYS A 41 -4.99 -1.70 -12.25
C LYS A 41 -4.91 -0.21 -11.93
N LEU A 42 -5.02 0.15 -10.65
CA LEU A 42 -4.88 1.55 -10.24
C LEU A 42 -3.48 2.09 -10.55
N SER A 43 -2.44 1.28 -10.39
CA SER A 43 -1.08 1.72 -10.69
C SER A 43 -0.88 1.98 -12.18
N GLU A 44 -1.69 1.38 -13.03
CA GLU A 44 -1.67 1.68 -14.47
C GLU A 44 -2.47 2.95 -14.79
N GLU A 45 -3.57 3.18 -14.07
CA GLU A 45 -4.45 4.32 -14.32
C GLU A 45 -3.93 5.64 -13.76
N LEU A 46 -3.27 5.60 -12.60
CA LEU A 46 -2.82 6.80 -11.90
C LEU A 46 -1.31 6.95 -12.04
N SER A 47 -0.85 8.16 -12.34
CA SER A 47 0.58 8.42 -12.36
C SER A 47 1.13 8.41 -10.92
N GLU A 48 2.43 8.18 -10.78
CA GLU A 48 3.05 8.19 -9.46
C GLU A 48 3.02 9.58 -8.81
N ASP A 49 2.85 10.63 -9.60
CA ASP A 49 2.67 11.97 -9.06
C ASP A 49 1.35 12.12 -8.31
N VAL A 50 0.35 11.31 -8.67
CA VAL A 50 -0.95 11.29 -8.00
C VAL A 50 -0.94 10.32 -6.85
N LEU A 51 -0.47 9.09 -7.10
CA LEU A 51 -0.40 8.03 -6.09
C LEU A 51 0.65 7.00 -6.50
N LYS A 52 1.64 6.82 -5.67
CA LYS A 52 2.61 5.73 -5.84
C LYS A 52 2.10 4.52 -5.07
N ILE A 53 1.97 3.37 -5.72
CA ILE A 53 1.50 2.15 -5.09
C ILE A 53 2.65 1.15 -5.00
N VAL A 54 2.93 0.69 -3.77
CA VAL A 54 3.96 -0.32 -3.50
C VAL A 54 3.36 -1.41 -2.64
N LYS A 55 4.01 -2.57 -2.60
CA LYS A 55 3.53 -3.69 -1.79
C LYS A 55 4.65 -4.32 -0.98
N MET A 56 4.29 -4.84 0.19
CA MET A 56 5.22 -5.52 1.09
C MET A 56 4.65 -6.84 1.54
N ASP A 57 5.37 -7.92 1.27
CA ASP A 57 5.07 -9.25 1.78
C ASP A 57 5.47 -9.27 3.25
N VAL A 58 4.49 -9.44 4.16
CA VAL A 58 4.75 -9.34 5.61
C VAL A 58 5.57 -10.51 6.14
N ASP A 59 5.55 -11.66 5.45
CA ASP A 59 6.34 -12.81 5.88
C ASP A 59 7.82 -12.61 5.59
N GLU A 60 8.14 -12.01 4.45
CA GLU A 60 9.52 -11.71 4.07
C GLU A 60 10.02 -10.40 4.67
N ASN A 61 9.11 -9.50 5.07
CA ASN A 61 9.43 -8.17 5.57
C ASN A 61 8.68 -7.87 6.86
N PRO A 62 8.97 -8.63 7.95
CA PRO A 62 8.20 -8.51 9.17
C PRO A 62 8.47 -7.23 9.97
N ASN A 63 9.62 -6.59 9.77
CA ASN A 63 10.01 -5.45 10.60
C ASN A 63 9.12 -4.22 10.37
N THR A 64 8.84 -3.89 9.12
CA THR A 64 8.00 -2.74 8.80
C THR A 64 6.56 -2.98 9.24
N ALA A 65 6.03 -4.18 8.99
CA ALA A 65 4.69 -4.54 9.42
C ALA A 65 4.54 -4.40 10.94
N ARG A 66 5.54 -4.87 11.69
CA ARG A 66 5.55 -4.76 13.15
C ARG A 66 5.63 -3.32 13.60
N ALA A 67 6.47 -2.52 12.95
CA ALA A 67 6.67 -1.12 13.31
C ALA A 67 5.38 -0.30 13.19
N PHE A 68 4.51 -0.62 12.24
CA PHE A 68 3.24 0.08 12.06
C PHE A 68 2.05 -0.65 12.69
N GLY A 69 2.30 -1.68 13.49
CA GLY A 69 1.25 -2.39 14.20
C GLY A 69 0.24 -3.07 13.28
N ILE A 70 0.71 -3.61 12.15
CA ILE A 70 -0.17 -4.31 11.21
C ILE A 70 -0.68 -5.60 11.87
N MET A 71 -1.99 -5.66 12.11
CA MET A 71 -2.62 -6.79 12.82
C MET A 71 -3.35 -7.73 11.89
N SER A 72 -3.70 -7.28 10.71
CA SER A 72 -4.43 -8.10 9.73
C SER A 72 -4.01 -7.70 8.32
N ILE A 73 -4.26 -8.58 7.37
CA ILE A 73 -3.93 -8.35 5.96
C ILE A 73 -5.14 -8.67 5.09
N PRO A 74 -5.32 -7.94 3.98
CA PRO A 74 -4.50 -6.81 3.57
C PRO A 74 -4.74 -5.59 4.46
N THR A 75 -3.70 -4.80 4.65
CA THR A 75 -3.82 -3.47 5.27
C THR A 75 -3.17 -2.48 4.33
N LEU A 76 -3.85 -1.38 4.09
CA LEU A 76 -3.38 -0.31 3.22
C LEU A 76 -2.92 0.86 4.11
N LEU A 77 -1.65 1.20 3.98
CA LEU A 77 -1.04 2.31 4.72
C LEU A 77 -0.79 3.45 3.75
N PHE A 78 -1.29 4.65 4.06
CA PHE A 78 -1.07 5.82 3.24
C PHE A 78 -0.08 6.74 3.93
N LYS A 79 0.95 7.14 3.19
CA LYS A 79 1.93 8.12 3.65
C LYS A 79 1.90 9.32 2.73
N LYS A 80 2.13 10.50 3.29
CA LYS A 80 2.26 11.72 2.50
C LYS A 80 3.51 12.45 2.95
N ASP A 81 4.45 12.61 2.03
CA ASP A 81 5.75 13.24 2.27
C ASP A 81 6.45 12.66 3.51
N GLY A 82 6.44 11.33 3.60
CA GLY A 82 7.11 10.60 4.65
C GLY A 82 6.31 10.42 5.95
N GLN A 83 5.11 10.99 6.05
CA GLN A 83 4.28 10.90 7.25
C GLN A 83 3.10 9.95 7.02
N VAL A 84 2.82 9.09 8.00
CA VAL A 84 1.63 8.24 7.94
C VAL A 84 0.39 9.12 8.12
N VAL A 85 -0.53 9.06 7.16
CA VAL A 85 -1.75 9.88 7.19
C VAL A 85 -3.03 9.05 7.29
N LYS A 86 -2.97 7.75 6.98
CA LYS A 86 -4.14 6.88 7.10
C LYS A 86 -3.72 5.42 7.06
N GLN A 87 -4.47 4.57 7.76
CA GLN A 87 -4.28 3.13 7.75
C GLN A 87 -5.65 2.47 7.77
N VAL A 88 -5.93 1.60 6.79
CA VAL A 88 -7.23 0.92 6.70
C VAL A 88 -7.00 -0.57 6.47
N ALA A 89 -7.80 -1.40 7.15
CA ALA A 89 -7.70 -2.85 7.05
C ALA A 89 -8.77 -3.41 6.12
N GLY A 90 -8.46 -4.52 5.45
CA GLY A 90 -9.39 -5.23 4.58
C GLY A 90 -9.35 -4.76 3.15
N VAL A 91 -10.06 -5.48 2.28
CA VAL A 91 -10.11 -5.17 0.85
C VAL A 91 -10.86 -3.86 0.61
N HIS A 92 -10.26 -2.99 -0.19
CA HIS A 92 -10.87 -1.74 -0.61
C HIS A 92 -10.98 -1.70 -2.13
N THR A 93 -12.14 -1.29 -2.63
CA THR A 93 -12.37 -1.17 -4.06
C THR A 93 -11.58 0.01 -4.63
N ALA A 94 -11.44 0.04 -5.96
CA ALA A 94 -10.80 1.16 -6.64
C ALA A 94 -11.49 2.48 -6.30
N GLU A 95 -12.82 2.48 -6.24
CA GLU A 95 -13.59 3.68 -5.92
C GLU A 95 -13.32 4.17 -4.50
N GLN A 96 -13.23 3.23 -3.54
CA GLN A 96 -12.92 3.58 -2.15
C GLN A 96 -11.51 4.16 -2.05
N ILE A 97 -10.55 3.57 -2.74
CA ILE A 97 -9.17 4.06 -2.74
C ILE A 97 -9.08 5.44 -3.37
N LYS A 98 -9.77 5.66 -4.50
CA LYS A 98 -9.80 6.97 -5.14
C LYS A 98 -10.40 8.04 -4.24
N ALA A 99 -11.43 7.69 -3.45
CA ALA A 99 -12.03 8.62 -2.49
C ALA A 99 -11.02 9.00 -1.40
N ILE A 100 -10.24 8.03 -0.91
CA ILE A 100 -9.19 8.28 0.08
C ILE A 100 -8.12 9.21 -0.51
N VAL A 101 -7.69 8.93 -1.74
CA VAL A 101 -6.71 9.76 -2.43
C VAL A 101 -7.19 11.20 -2.55
N ALA A 102 -8.45 11.40 -2.91
CA ALA A 102 -9.03 12.74 -3.02
C ALA A 102 -9.03 13.45 -1.65
N GLU A 103 -9.33 12.71 -0.59
CA GLU A 103 -9.33 13.24 0.78
C GLU A 103 -7.93 13.69 1.20
N LEU A 104 -6.89 12.92 0.82
CA LEU A 104 -5.52 13.15 1.25
C LEU A 104 -4.71 14.08 0.32
N SER A 105 -5.27 14.41 -0.81
CA SER A 105 -4.58 15.25 -1.81
C SER A 105 -4.57 16.71 -1.42
#